data_3658d2219f8b8a9f2d720eeebfe59fab
#
_entry.id   3658d2219f8b8a9f2d720eeebfe59fab
#
_cell.length_a   1.000
_cell.length_b   1.000
_cell.length_c   1.000
_cell.angle_alpha   90.00
_cell.angle_beta   90.00
_cell.angle_gamma   90.00
#
_symmetry.space_group_name_H-M   'P 1'
#
loop_
_entity.id
_entity.type
_entity.pdbx_description
1 polymer ?
#
loop_
_entity_poly.entity_id
_entity_poly.type
_entity_poly.pdbx_seq_one_letter_code
_entity_poly.pdbx_strand_id
1 'polypeptide(L)'
;LSIVAIPNSKREIIKEAIYPVFSQHHFIDNSIQLALDNLNLIFHPGPTLLYTAQIEKGEKFNYYNDMVPSQITLMKALDQERMAICAAYGVKLPDAEAAFALEYSYEGDLYTMLKNAECYKGIMGPNSLQVRYLLEDVPFSLRSVQILGKIAKVPTPVIDSVCTIGEALVGDVMAEGYTMEALGLSEDIGFDEFVALCNG
;
A
#
# COMPACT_ATOMS: atom_id res chain seq x y z
N LEU A 1 10.96 5.86 7.62
CA LEU A 1 9.73 6.60 7.24
C LEU A 1 10.07 7.60 6.15
N SER A 2 9.30 7.58 5.05
CA SER A 2 9.49 8.50 3.93
C SER A 2 8.72 9.81 4.16
N ILE A 3 9.31 10.94 3.75
CA ILE A 3 8.70 12.27 3.89
C ILE A 3 8.75 12.97 2.53
N VAL A 4 7.66 13.63 2.17
CA VAL A 4 7.58 14.51 1.01
C VAL A 4 7.24 15.93 1.44
N ALA A 5 7.84 16.92 0.79
CA ALA A 5 7.49 18.32 0.97
C ALA A 5 6.55 18.77 -0.16
N ILE A 6 5.44 19.40 0.18
CA ILE A 6 4.49 19.96 -0.79
C ILE A 6 4.31 21.46 -0.48
N PRO A 7 4.63 22.37 -1.37
CA PRO A 7 5.34 22.14 -2.65
C PRO A 7 6.80 21.70 -2.44
N ASN A 8 7.36 21.00 -3.42
CA ASN A 8 8.74 20.49 -3.35
C ASN A 8 9.79 21.59 -3.19
N SER A 9 9.49 22.81 -3.61
CA SER A 9 10.32 24.00 -3.39
C SER A 9 10.57 24.32 -1.91
N LYS A 10 9.78 23.78 -0.97
CA LYS A 10 9.96 23.91 0.48
C LYS A 10 10.80 22.80 1.10
N ARG A 11 11.28 21.84 0.32
CA ARG A 11 11.98 20.64 0.80
C ARG A 11 13.13 20.95 1.74
N GLU A 12 14.04 21.84 1.35
CA GLU A 12 15.22 22.13 2.17
C GLU A 12 14.87 22.83 3.48
N ILE A 13 13.89 23.76 3.45
CA ILE A 13 13.43 24.44 4.66
C ILE A 13 12.79 23.44 5.64
N ILE A 14 11.93 22.53 5.13
CA ILE A 14 11.29 21.51 5.95
C ILE A 14 12.33 20.52 6.48
N LYS A 15 13.29 20.10 5.64
CA LYS A 15 14.37 19.20 6.03
C LYS A 15 15.19 19.77 7.18
N GLU A 16 15.63 21.03 7.09
CA GLU A 16 16.34 21.72 8.17
C GLU A 16 15.54 21.77 9.47
N ALA A 17 14.23 22.03 9.38
CA ALA A 17 13.35 22.15 10.54
C ALA A 17 13.13 20.82 11.28
N ILE A 18 13.01 19.70 10.54
CA ILE A 18 12.65 18.41 11.14
C ILE A 18 13.84 17.50 11.39
N TYR A 19 14.97 17.70 10.69
CA TYR A 19 16.16 16.86 10.79
C TYR A 19 16.70 16.69 12.22
N PRO A 20 16.72 17.74 13.06
CA PRO A 20 17.20 17.61 14.46
C PRO A 20 16.42 16.57 15.29
N VAL A 21 15.13 16.30 14.92
CA VAL A 21 14.25 15.37 15.63
C VAL A 21 14.13 14.04 14.88
N PHE A 22 14.16 14.09 13.54
CA PHE A 22 13.88 12.95 12.66
C PHE A 22 15.00 12.69 11.65
N SER A 23 16.24 12.62 12.09
CA SER A 23 17.43 12.46 11.24
C SER A 23 17.46 11.16 10.42
N GLN A 24 16.74 10.11 10.89
CA GLN A 24 16.64 8.81 10.21
C GLN A 24 15.62 8.76 9.08
N HIS A 25 14.91 9.86 8.81
CA HIS A 25 13.88 9.87 7.78
C HIS A 25 14.45 10.25 6.41
N HIS A 26 13.84 9.69 5.37
CA HIS A 26 14.24 9.92 3.99
C HIS A 26 13.26 10.88 3.31
N PHE A 27 13.80 11.94 2.70
CA PHE A 27 13.02 12.81 1.83
C PHE A 27 12.93 12.20 0.44
N ILE A 28 11.71 12.00 0.00
CA ILE A 28 11.38 11.51 -1.35
C ILE A 28 10.89 12.65 -2.23
N ASP A 29 10.82 12.42 -3.53
CA ASP A 29 10.71 13.52 -4.51
C ASP A 29 9.29 14.06 -4.67
N ASN A 30 8.26 13.22 -4.53
CA ASN A 30 6.88 13.64 -4.71
C ASN A 30 5.87 12.75 -3.97
N SER A 31 4.61 13.18 -3.96
CA SER A 31 3.52 12.47 -3.31
C SER A 31 3.15 11.14 -3.99
N ILE A 32 3.42 11.00 -5.29
CA ILE A 32 3.20 9.75 -6.02
C ILE A 32 4.12 8.66 -5.46
N GLN A 33 5.40 8.97 -5.30
CA GLN A 33 6.35 8.06 -4.68
C GLN A 33 5.92 7.67 -3.26
N LEU A 34 5.43 8.63 -2.46
CA LEU A 34 4.94 8.36 -1.11
C LEU A 34 3.76 7.39 -1.10
N ALA A 35 2.79 7.57 -2.00
CA ALA A 35 1.64 6.68 -2.12
C ALA A 35 2.05 5.25 -2.50
N LEU A 36 3.02 5.12 -3.41
CA LEU A 36 3.51 3.82 -3.89
C LEU A 36 4.49 3.13 -2.93
N ASP A 37 5.10 3.86 -1.98
CA ASP A 37 6.02 3.32 -0.96
C ASP A 37 5.28 2.66 0.22
N ASN A 38 3.97 2.85 0.33
CA ASN A 38 3.15 2.22 1.38
C ASN A 38 2.88 0.74 1.09
N LEU A 39 3.66 -0.15 1.70
CA LEU A 39 3.51 -1.59 1.51
C LEU A 39 2.31 -2.22 2.25
N ASN A 40 1.63 -1.49 3.13
CA ASN A 40 0.44 -2.02 3.81
C ASN A 40 -0.64 -2.46 2.81
N LEU A 41 -0.75 -1.76 1.68
CA LEU A 41 -1.67 -2.13 0.59
C LEU A 41 -1.41 -3.54 0.00
N ILE A 42 -0.18 -4.04 0.12
CA ILE A 42 0.21 -5.40 -0.32
C ILE A 42 0.01 -6.41 0.81
N PHE A 43 0.43 -6.04 2.04
CA PHE A 43 0.49 -6.97 3.18
C PHE A 43 -0.86 -7.19 3.87
N HIS A 44 -1.83 -6.30 3.73
CA HIS A 44 -3.05 -6.31 4.51
C HIS A 44 -4.31 -6.75 3.74
N PRO A 45 -4.81 -6.04 2.70
CA PRO A 45 -6.14 -6.32 2.15
C PRO A 45 -6.28 -7.73 1.59
N GLY A 46 -5.43 -8.10 0.65
CA GLY A 46 -5.48 -9.41 -0.01
C GLY A 46 -5.41 -10.58 0.99
N PRO A 47 -4.37 -10.66 1.85
CA PRO A 47 -4.29 -11.69 2.88
C PRO A 47 -5.47 -11.73 3.83
N THR A 48 -6.02 -10.57 4.26
CA THR A 48 -7.18 -10.50 5.15
C THR A 48 -8.43 -11.09 4.50
N LEU A 49 -8.67 -10.81 3.21
CA LEU A 49 -9.77 -11.41 2.46
C LEU A 49 -9.65 -12.94 2.39
N LEU A 50 -8.43 -13.47 2.26
CA LEU A 50 -8.21 -14.92 2.25
C LEU A 50 -8.33 -15.56 3.65
N TYR A 51 -8.24 -14.77 4.72
CA TYR A 51 -8.50 -15.21 6.10
C TYR A 51 -9.96 -15.08 6.54
N THR A 52 -10.87 -14.63 5.69
CA THR A 52 -12.27 -14.36 6.05
C THR A 52 -12.91 -15.50 6.86
N ALA A 53 -12.74 -16.75 6.43
CA ALA A 53 -13.33 -17.88 7.12
C ALA A 53 -12.78 -18.10 8.55
N GLN A 54 -11.47 -17.92 8.76
CA GLN A 54 -10.85 -18.03 10.09
C GLN A 54 -11.29 -16.88 10.99
N ILE A 55 -11.33 -15.66 10.44
CA ILE A 55 -11.76 -14.46 11.16
C ILE A 55 -13.20 -14.61 11.67
N GLU A 56 -14.13 -14.97 10.79
CA GLU A 56 -15.55 -15.08 11.15
C GLU A 56 -15.87 -16.28 12.06
N LYS A 57 -15.05 -17.34 12.03
CA LYS A 57 -15.12 -18.44 12.97
C LYS A 57 -14.47 -18.13 14.32
N GLY A 58 -13.78 -17.02 14.47
CA GLY A 58 -13.06 -16.65 15.68
C GLY A 58 -11.84 -17.55 15.96
N GLU A 59 -11.24 -18.10 14.91
CA GLU A 59 -10.01 -18.91 15.03
C GLU A 59 -8.85 -18.02 15.41
N LYS A 60 -7.95 -18.53 16.27
CA LYS A 60 -6.73 -17.82 16.65
C LYS A 60 -5.59 -18.19 15.71
N PHE A 61 -4.97 -17.20 15.09
CA PHE A 61 -3.82 -17.37 14.20
C PHE A 61 -2.89 -16.16 14.28
N ASN A 62 -1.62 -16.36 13.94
CA ASN A 62 -0.66 -15.27 13.79
C ASN A 62 -0.79 -14.71 12.39
N TYR A 63 -1.12 -13.42 12.26
CA TYR A 63 -1.47 -12.83 10.98
C TYR A 63 -0.42 -13.07 9.89
N TYR A 64 0.84 -12.78 10.18
CA TYR A 64 1.93 -12.90 9.21
C TYR A 64 2.58 -14.29 9.19
N ASN A 65 2.85 -14.87 10.37
CA ASN A 65 3.60 -16.12 10.45
C ASN A 65 2.78 -17.34 9.99
N ASP A 66 1.44 -17.27 10.02
CA ASP A 66 0.55 -18.35 9.56
C ASP A 66 0.07 -18.16 8.11
N MET A 67 0.60 -17.14 7.39
CA MET A 67 0.29 -16.98 5.96
C MET A 67 0.69 -18.23 5.16
N VAL A 68 -0.14 -18.52 4.15
CA VAL A 68 0.06 -19.67 3.26
C VAL A 68 0.53 -19.22 1.87
N PRO A 69 1.11 -20.12 1.05
CA PRO A 69 1.65 -19.75 -0.26
C PRO A 69 0.68 -19.00 -1.18
N SER A 70 -0.62 -19.32 -1.13
CA SER A 70 -1.63 -18.63 -1.95
C SER A 70 -1.78 -17.14 -1.60
N GLN A 71 -1.64 -16.78 -0.31
CA GLN A 71 -1.65 -15.38 0.12
C GLN A 71 -0.42 -14.64 -0.43
N ILE A 72 0.74 -15.26 -0.38
CA ILE A 72 1.97 -14.70 -0.94
C ILE A 72 1.85 -14.53 -2.47
N THR A 73 1.23 -15.48 -3.16
CA THR A 73 0.98 -15.37 -4.60
C THR A 73 0.10 -14.15 -4.92
N LEU A 74 -0.97 -13.93 -4.14
CA LEU A 74 -1.82 -12.76 -4.30
C LEU A 74 -1.07 -11.45 -3.99
N MET A 75 -0.29 -11.43 -2.91
CA MET A 75 0.55 -10.27 -2.57
C MET A 75 1.52 -9.91 -3.70
N LYS A 76 2.20 -10.91 -4.27
CA LYS A 76 3.12 -10.70 -5.42
C LYS A 76 2.38 -10.19 -6.65
N ALA A 77 1.15 -10.64 -6.90
CA ALA A 77 0.34 -10.15 -8.02
C ALA A 77 -0.09 -8.68 -7.83
N LEU A 78 -0.51 -8.30 -6.61
CA LEU A 78 -0.79 -6.91 -6.25
C LEU A 78 0.46 -6.03 -6.42
N ASP A 79 1.60 -6.52 -5.96
CA ASP A 79 2.86 -5.80 -6.03
C ASP A 79 3.36 -5.62 -7.48
N GLN A 80 3.14 -6.60 -8.36
CA GLN A 80 3.45 -6.47 -9.78
C GLN A 80 2.68 -5.31 -10.43
N GLU A 81 1.40 -5.13 -10.10
CA GLU A 81 0.61 -3.99 -10.58
C GLU A 81 1.13 -2.66 -10.01
N ARG A 82 1.46 -2.62 -8.70
CA ARG A 82 2.11 -1.45 -8.09
C ARG A 82 3.43 -1.11 -8.79
N MET A 83 4.28 -2.09 -9.05
CA MET A 83 5.57 -1.88 -9.73
C MET A 83 5.42 -1.43 -11.18
N ALA A 84 4.38 -1.89 -11.89
CA ALA A 84 4.06 -1.40 -13.23
C ALA A 84 3.67 0.09 -13.20
N ILE A 85 2.93 0.53 -12.18
CA ILE A 85 2.60 1.92 -11.96
C ILE A 85 3.86 2.72 -11.59
N CYS A 86 4.72 2.21 -10.70
CA CYS A 86 6.02 2.83 -10.41
C CYS A 86 6.81 3.11 -11.70
N ALA A 87 6.89 2.12 -12.60
CA ALA A 87 7.59 2.26 -13.87
C ALA A 87 6.96 3.35 -14.76
N ALA A 88 5.63 3.44 -14.82
CA ALA A 88 4.92 4.45 -15.61
C ALA A 88 5.18 5.88 -15.12
N TYR A 89 5.32 6.07 -13.80
CA TYR A 89 5.64 7.38 -13.21
C TYR A 89 7.15 7.64 -13.06
N GLY A 90 8.01 6.71 -13.49
CA GLY A 90 9.47 6.85 -13.33
C GLY A 90 9.94 6.74 -11.87
N VAL A 91 9.09 6.22 -10.98
CA VAL A 91 9.39 6.03 -9.56
C VAL A 91 10.23 4.77 -9.36
N LYS A 92 11.31 4.88 -8.60
CA LYS A 92 12.21 3.76 -8.31
C LYS A 92 12.02 3.31 -6.87
N LEU A 93 11.27 2.24 -6.69
CA LEU A 93 11.07 1.56 -5.42
C LEU A 93 11.44 0.08 -5.57
N PRO A 94 11.86 -0.59 -4.50
CA PRO A 94 11.96 -2.04 -4.50
C PRO A 94 10.57 -2.69 -4.56
N ASP A 95 10.48 -3.91 -5.08
CA ASP A 95 9.29 -4.73 -4.88
C ASP A 95 9.11 -5.08 -3.40
N ALA A 96 7.93 -5.60 -3.03
CA ALA A 96 7.58 -5.87 -1.64
C ALA A 96 8.51 -6.90 -0.98
N GLU A 97 9.01 -7.89 -1.74
CA GLU A 97 9.95 -8.88 -1.24
C GLU A 97 11.32 -8.25 -0.93
N ALA A 98 11.86 -7.48 -1.85
CA ALA A 98 13.13 -6.78 -1.68
C ALA A 98 13.04 -5.69 -0.59
N ALA A 99 11.93 -4.95 -0.53
CA ALA A 99 11.71 -3.94 0.50
C ALA A 99 11.67 -4.57 1.91
N PHE A 100 10.96 -5.69 2.07
CA PHE A 100 10.91 -6.43 3.33
C PHE A 100 12.28 -6.96 3.74
N ALA A 101 13.02 -7.55 2.80
CA ALA A 101 14.38 -8.03 3.04
C ALA A 101 15.31 -6.92 3.53
N LEU A 102 15.23 -5.74 2.91
CA LEU A 102 16.06 -4.58 3.27
C LEU A 102 15.68 -4.00 4.65
N GLU A 103 14.38 -3.83 4.91
CA GLU A 103 13.90 -3.20 6.14
C GLU A 103 14.19 -4.04 7.39
N TYR A 104 14.04 -5.34 7.29
CA TYR A 104 14.15 -6.25 8.43
C TYR A 104 15.43 -7.10 8.42
N SER A 105 16.30 -6.93 7.42
CA SER A 105 17.55 -7.70 7.28
C SER A 105 17.32 -9.22 7.23
N TYR A 106 16.28 -9.66 6.53
CA TYR A 106 16.00 -11.06 6.27
C TYR A 106 16.50 -11.49 4.89
N GLU A 107 16.77 -12.78 4.74
CA GLU A 107 17.15 -13.42 3.48
C GLU A 107 16.13 -14.51 3.10
N GLY A 108 15.92 -14.69 1.80
CA GLY A 108 15.02 -15.70 1.24
C GLY A 108 13.86 -15.11 0.47
N ASP A 109 12.88 -15.95 0.12
CA ASP A 109 11.63 -15.48 -0.48
C ASP A 109 10.68 -14.89 0.56
N LEU A 110 9.70 -14.12 0.11
CA LEU A 110 8.76 -13.43 0.98
C LEU A 110 8.01 -14.39 1.93
N TYR A 111 7.66 -15.60 1.47
CA TYR A 111 7.01 -16.60 2.31
C TYR A 111 7.90 -17.03 3.47
N THR A 112 9.14 -17.38 3.17
CA THR A 112 10.12 -17.80 4.17
C THR A 112 10.42 -16.69 5.16
N MET A 113 10.60 -15.46 4.67
CA MET A 113 10.86 -14.29 5.50
C MET A 113 9.70 -14.02 6.47
N LEU A 114 8.45 -13.93 5.98
CA LEU A 114 7.27 -13.66 6.81
C LEU A 114 7.05 -14.77 7.85
N LYS A 115 7.20 -16.03 7.45
CA LYS A 115 7.03 -17.16 8.36
C LYS A 115 8.00 -17.15 9.54
N ASN A 116 9.20 -16.64 9.32
CA ASN A 116 10.28 -16.62 10.32
C ASN A 116 10.51 -15.25 10.95
N ALA A 117 9.73 -14.22 10.56
CA ALA A 117 9.90 -12.86 11.05
C ALA A 117 9.60 -12.74 12.54
N GLU A 118 10.64 -12.63 13.36
CA GLU A 118 10.54 -12.47 14.82
C GLU A 118 9.78 -11.20 15.21
N CYS A 119 9.93 -10.11 14.42
CA CYS A 119 9.23 -8.85 14.65
C CYS A 119 7.70 -8.96 14.51
N TYR A 120 7.21 -10.00 13.83
CA TYR A 120 5.78 -10.24 13.60
C TYR A 120 5.20 -11.35 14.50
N LYS A 121 6.03 -12.01 15.29
CA LYS A 121 5.55 -13.02 16.25
C LYS A 121 4.56 -12.41 17.24
N GLY A 122 3.43 -13.09 17.40
CA GLY A 122 2.38 -12.66 18.33
C GLY A 122 1.47 -11.56 17.79
N ILE A 123 1.66 -11.10 16.54
CA ILE A 123 0.66 -10.25 15.88
C ILE A 123 -0.51 -11.16 15.47
N MET A 124 -1.53 -11.17 16.32
CA MET A 124 -2.69 -12.00 16.09
C MET A 124 -3.54 -11.50 14.93
N GLY A 125 -4.15 -12.43 14.22
CA GLY A 125 -5.17 -12.12 13.23
C GLY A 125 -6.37 -11.39 13.85
N PRO A 126 -7.08 -10.56 13.07
CA PRO A 126 -8.25 -9.85 13.56
C PRO A 126 -9.39 -10.82 13.88
N ASN A 127 -10.32 -10.38 14.71
CA ASN A 127 -11.54 -11.12 15.08
C ASN A 127 -12.80 -10.61 14.38
N SER A 128 -12.63 -9.70 13.43
CA SER A 128 -13.72 -9.12 12.61
C SER A 128 -13.12 -8.63 11.30
N LEU A 129 -13.93 -8.62 10.24
CA LEU A 129 -13.60 -7.96 8.97
C LEU A 129 -13.67 -6.42 9.09
N GLN A 130 -14.32 -5.88 10.13
CA GLN A 130 -14.32 -4.46 10.46
C GLN A 130 -12.97 -4.08 11.11
N VAL A 131 -11.89 -4.20 10.35
CA VAL A 131 -10.50 -3.99 10.79
C VAL A 131 -9.78 -3.03 9.84
N ARG A 132 -8.83 -2.28 10.37
CA ARG A 132 -8.05 -1.30 9.59
C ARG A 132 -7.48 -1.85 8.29
N TYR A 133 -7.11 -3.13 8.24
CA TYR A 133 -6.57 -3.80 7.05
C TYR A 133 -7.52 -3.75 5.84
N LEU A 134 -8.84 -3.67 6.09
CA LEU A 134 -9.83 -3.45 5.05
C LEU A 134 -10.38 -2.02 5.08
N LEU A 135 -10.66 -1.44 6.27
CA LEU A 135 -11.32 -0.14 6.39
C LEU A 135 -10.40 1.05 6.10
N GLU A 136 -9.08 0.89 6.18
CA GLU A 136 -8.10 1.91 5.85
C GLU A 136 -7.36 1.58 4.53
N ASP A 137 -6.80 0.36 4.44
CA ASP A 137 -5.90 0.05 3.33
C ASP A 137 -6.62 -0.14 2.00
N VAL A 138 -7.88 -0.57 1.97
CA VAL A 138 -8.65 -0.63 0.72
C VAL A 138 -9.08 0.77 0.27
N PRO A 139 -9.86 1.55 1.07
CA PRO A 139 -10.42 2.82 0.59
C PRO A 139 -9.37 3.93 0.40
N PHE A 140 -8.24 3.88 1.10
CA PHE A 140 -7.25 4.94 1.03
C PHE A 140 -5.94 4.50 0.37
N SER A 141 -5.43 3.30 0.62
CA SER A 141 -4.17 2.83 0.04
C SER A 141 -4.35 2.20 -1.35
N LEU A 142 -5.16 1.13 -1.49
CA LEU A 142 -5.40 0.50 -2.80
C LEU A 142 -6.12 1.44 -3.77
N ARG A 143 -7.09 2.22 -3.29
CA ARG A 143 -7.79 3.22 -4.11
C ARG A 143 -6.85 4.27 -4.69
N SER A 144 -5.86 4.74 -3.92
CA SER A 144 -4.87 5.68 -4.46
C SER A 144 -4.07 5.06 -5.60
N VAL A 145 -3.71 3.78 -5.48
CA VAL A 145 -2.99 3.05 -6.54
C VAL A 145 -3.86 2.80 -7.76
N GLN A 146 -5.17 2.51 -7.59
CA GLN A 146 -6.14 2.44 -8.70
C GLN A 146 -6.21 3.77 -9.47
N ILE A 147 -6.29 4.89 -8.75
CA ILE A 147 -6.33 6.24 -9.35
C ILE A 147 -5.05 6.51 -10.14
N LEU A 148 -3.89 6.19 -9.55
CA LEU A 148 -2.60 6.31 -10.24
C LEU A 148 -2.55 5.44 -11.49
N GLY A 149 -3.02 4.19 -11.41
CA GLY A 149 -3.11 3.28 -12.56
C GLY A 149 -4.02 3.82 -13.66
N LYS A 150 -5.20 4.32 -13.29
CA LYS A 150 -6.15 4.94 -14.22
C LYS A 150 -5.53 6.12 -14.99
N ILE A 151 -4.88 7.05 -14.28
CA ILE A 151 -4.24 8.24 -14.88
C ILE A 151 -3.08 7.83 -15.79
N ALA A 152 -2.25 6.87 -15.36
CA ALA A 152 -1.13 6.35 -16.15
C ALA A 152 -1.53 5.35 -17.25
N LYS A 153 -2.82 4.97 -17.32
CA LYS A 153 -3.35 3.93 -18.23
C LYS A 153 -2.66 2.58 -18.03
N VAL A 154 -2.30 2.26 -16.81
CA VAL A 154 -1.77 0.96 -16.38
C VAL A 154 -2.92 0.13 -15.81
N PRO A 155 -3.24 -1.05 -16.36
CA PRO A 155 -4.31 -1.91 -15.83
C PRO A 155 -3.99 -2.44 -14.43
N THR A 156 -5.02 -2.49 -13.56
CA THR A 156 -4.91 -2.94 -12.17
C THR A 156 -5.95 -4.02 -11.82
N PRO A 157 -6.10 -5.10 -12.63
CA PRO A 157 -7.19 -6.06 -12.47
C PRO A 157 -7.18 -6.81 -11.13
N VAL A 158 -6.03 -7.07 -10.53
CA VAL A 158 -5.92 -7.74 -9.24
C VAL A 158 -6.27 -6.78 -8.11
N ILE A 159 -5.76 -5.56 -8.13
CA ILE A 159 -6.12 -4.49 -7.18
C ILE A 159 -7.62 -4.22 -7.26
N ASP A 160 -8.19 -4.09 -8.47
CA ASP A 160 -9.63 -3.87 -8.69
C ASP A 160 -10.47 -4.99 -8.09
N SER A 161 -10.03 -6.24 -8.26
CA SER A 161 -10.70 -7.41 -7.68
C SER A 161 -10.69 -7.39 -6.15
N VAL A 162 -9.55 -7.08 -5.55
CA VAL A 162 -9.42 -6.99 -4.08
C VAL A 162 -10.28 -5.85 -3.53
N CYS A 163 -10.31 -4.69 -4.18
CA CYS A 163 -11.19 -3.59 -3.80
C CYS A 163 -12.67 -4.00 -3.88
N THR A 164 -13.10 -4.60 -4.99
CA THR A 164 -14.48 -5.03 -5.20
C THR A 164 -14.94 -6.05 -4.16
N ILE A 165 -14.08 -7.05 -3.86
CA ILE A 165 -14.41 -8.07 -2.83
C ILE A 165 -14.43 -7.41 -1.45
N GLY A 166 -13.48 -6.55 -1.13
CA GLY A 166 -13.44 -5.80 0.12
C GLY A 166 -14.73 -5.01 0.35
N GLU A 167 -15.15 -4.24 -0.64
CA GLU A 167 -16.42 -3.49 -0.60
C GLU A 167 -17.63 -4.39 -0.38
N ALA A 168 -17.71 -5.52 -1.07
CA ALA A 168 -18.81 -6.45 -0.93
C ALA A 168 -18.91 -7.05 0.49
N LEU A 169 -17.78 -7.21 1.18
CA LEU A 169 -17.75 -7.84 2.51
C LEU A 169 -17.91 -6.85 3.66
N VAL A 170 -17.38 -5.63 3.54
CA VAL A 170 -17.43 -4.65 4.65
C VAL A 170 -18.44 -3.51 4.43
N GLY A 171 -19.06 -3.45 3.26
CA GLY A 171 -20.18 -2.55 3.00
C GLY A 171 -19.80 -1.06 2.88
N ASP A 172 -20.73 -0.20 3.23
CA ASP A 172 -20.73 1.25 2.97
C ASP A 172 -19.55 2.02 3.60
N VAL A 173 -18.84 1.42 4.55
CA VAL A 173 -17.63 2.05 5.13
C VAL A 173 -16.54 2.33 4.10
N MET A 174 -16.62 1.72 2.92
CA MET A 174 -15.73 1.96 1.80
C MET A 174 -16.11 3.21 0.98
N ALA A 175 -17.30 3.76 1.17
CA ALA A 175 -17.80 4.91 0.41
C ALA A 175 -17.03 6.22 0.71
N GLU A 176 -16.35 6.30 1.87
CA GLU A 176 -15.54 7.45 2.27
C GLU A 176 -14.11 7.44 1.68
N GLY A 177 -13.77 6.40 0.91
CA GLY A 177 -12.45 6.25 0.30
C GLY A 177 -12.11 7.31 -0.76
N TYR A 178 -10.86 7.31 -1.19
CA TYR A 178 -10.40 8.21 -2.24
C TYR A 178 -11.15 7.96 -3.56
N THR A 179 -11.62 9.04 -4.16
CA THR A 179 -12.14 9.10 -5.52
C THR A 179 -11.48 10.27 -6.26
N MET A 180 -11.58 10.32 -7.59
CA MET A 180 -11.11 11.48 -8.34
C MET A 180 -11.77 12.78 -7.82
N GLU A 181 -13.09 12.75 -7.59
CA GLU A 181 -13.86 13.88 -7.07
C GLU A 181 -13.39 14.28 -5.65
N ALA A 182 -13.24 13.33 -4.73
CA ALA A 182 -12.78 13.60 -3.36
C ALA A 182 -11.37 14.22 -3.32
N LEU A 183 -10.53 13.90 -4.30
CA LEU A 183 -9.21 14.49 -4.48
C LEU A 183 -9.24 15.82 -5.26
N GLY A 184 -10.41 16.29 -5.68
CA GLY A 184 -10.55 17.50 -6.51
C GLY A 184 -9.97 17.36 -7.92
N LEU A 185 -9.86 16.13 -8.43
CA LEU A 185 -9.31 15.84 -9.75
C LEU A 185 -10.41 15.65 -10.77
N SER A 186 -10.19 16.16 -12.00
CA SER A 186 -11.04 15.84 -13.12
C SER A 186 -10.90 14.37 -13.51
N GLU A 187 -12.01 13.74 -13.92
CA GLU A 187 -11.99 12.36 -14.45
C GLU A 187 -11.11 12.21 -15.71
N ASP A 188 -10.90 13.30 -16.44
CA ASP A 188 -10.13 13.36 -17.68
C ASP A 188 -8.76 14.05 -17.50
N ILE A 189 -8.28 14.19 -16.25
CA ILE A 189 -6.99 14.83 -15.99
C ILE A 189 -5.87 14.16 -16.79
N GLY A 190 -5.05 14.97 -17.47
CA GLY A 190 -3.90 14.49 -18.22
C GLY A 190 -2.77 14.01 -17.31
N PHE A 191 -1.99 13.02 -17.79
CA PHE A 191 -0.86 12.47 -17.03
C PHE A 191 0.15 13.55 -16.58
N ASP A 192 0.59 14.39 -17.52
CA ASP A 192 1.59 15.45 -17.24
C ASP A 192 1.04 16.50 -16.27
N GLU A 193 -0.24 16.86 -16.41
CA GLU A 193 -0.92 17.80 -15.52
C GLU A 193 -0.97 17.24 -14.09
N PHE A 194 -1.36 15.98 -13.94
CA PHE A 194 -1.40 15.31 -12.63
C PHE A 194 -0.01 15.24 -12.00
N VAL A 195 1.02 14.85 -12.75
CA VAL A 195 2.40 14.82 -12.26
C VAL A 195 2.87 16.20 -11.80
N ALA A 196 2.52 17.26 -12.55
CA ALA A 196 2.83 18.63 -12.16
C ALA A 196 2.16 19.03 -10.83
N LEU A 197 0.87 18.67 -10.63
CA LEU A 197 0.17 18.89 -9.36
C LEU A 197 0.83 18.17 -8.18
N CYS A 198 1.32 16.95 -8.38
CA CYS A 198 1.97 16.16 -7.33
C CYS A 198 3.38 16.67 -6.96
N ASN A 199 4.01 17.43 -7.84
CA ASN A 199 5.32 18.05 -7.59
C ASN A 199 5.19 19.44 -6.93
N GLY A 200 4.07 20.09 -6.98
CA GLY A 200 3.76 21.39 -6.38
C GLY A 200 4.32 22.56 -7.16
#